data_c5a76e7fcc75360bfad959f5682fceac
#
_entry.id   c5a76e7fcc75360bfad959f5682fceac
#
_cell.length_a   1.000
_cell.length_b   1.000
_cell.length_c   1.000
_cell.angle_alpha   90.00
_cell.angle_beta   90.00
_cell.angle_gamma   90.00
#
_symmetry.space_group_name_H-M   'P 1'
#
loop_
_entity.id
_entity.type
_entity.pdbx_description
1 polymer ?
#
loop_
_entity_poly.entity_id
_entity_poly.type
_entity_poly.pdbx_seq_one_letter_code
_entity_poly.pdbx_strand_id
1 'polypeptide(L)'
;YHWSLNPGHLSADEEWLCSPITPGSTIPLASGMLFQIDIIPSLPGYGGTGAESTVALADEALRCQIEKEDPVLWETIRQRRAYIQQELGIVLHEDVLPMCDTVAYYRPLMLNREKVLKIKR
;
A
#
# COMPACT_ATOMS: atom_id res chain seq x y z
N TYR A 1 12.34 6.95 13.34
CA TYR A 1 11.98 5.56 13.64
C TYR A 1 13.07 4.56 13.21
N HIS A 2 14.31 5.05 12.97
CA HIS A 2 15.50 4.24 12.65
C HIS A 2 15.30 3.22 11.53
N TRP A 3 14.57 3.59 10.51
CA TRP A 3 14.27 2.77 9.36
C TRP A 3 15.05 3.31 8.15
N SER A 4 15.82 2.46 7.53
CA SER A 4 16.78 2.82 6.48
C SER A 4 16.42 2.31 5.09
N LEU A 5 15.39 1.47 4.99
CA LEU A 5 14.90 0.96 3.71
C LEU A 5 13.97 1.96 3.03
N ASN A 6 13.73 1.79 1.74
CA ASN A 6 12.69 2.52 1.03
C ASN A 6 11.32 2.28 1.64
N PRO A 7 10.35 3.21 1.49
CA PRO A 7 8.97 3.00 1.91
C PRO A 7 8.20 1.99 1.05
N GLY A 8 8.85 1.40 0.05
CA GLY A 8 8.29 0.39 -0.82
C GLY A 8 9.18 0.10 -2.01
N HIS A 9 8.85 -0.96 -2.74
CA HIS A 9 9.58 -1.42 -3.91
C HIS A 9 8.61 -1.98 -4.95
N LEU A 10 9.05 -2.11 -6.20
CA LEU A 10 8.30 -2.82 -7.23
C LEU A 10 8.18 -4.31 -6.87
N SER A 11 7.02 -4.88 -7.10
CA SER A 11 6.82 -6.33 -7.06
C SER A 11 7.32 -6.92 -8.38
N ALA A 12 8.55 -7.45 -8.39
CA ALA A 12 9.23 -8.01 -9.56
C ALA A 12 10.26 -9.04 -9.13
N ASP A 13 10.88 -9.75 -10.08
CA ASP A 13 11.89 -10.78 -9.79
C ASP A 13 13.11 -10.24 -9.04
N GLU A 14 13.45 -8.96 -9.25
CA GLU A 14 14.54 -8.25 -8.57
C GLU A 14 13.98 -7.07 -7.75
N GLU A 15 12.99 -7.31 -6.96
CA GLU A 15 12.19 -6.30 -6.26
C GLU A 15 13.01 -5.34 -5.39
N TRP A 16 14.06 -5.81 -4.73
CA TRP A 16 14.91 -5.00 -3.87
C TRP A 16 15.79 -4.00 -4.61
N LEU A 17 16.07 -4.27 -5.89
CA LEU A 17 16.92 -3.41 -6.73
C LEU A 17 16.12 -2.42 -7.58
N CYS A 18 14.83 -2.69 -7.76
CA CYS A 18 13.95 -1.93 -8.64
C CYS A 18 12.96 -1.09 -7.85
N SER A 19 13.42 -0.02 -7.19
CA SER A 19 12.51 0.89 -6.52
C SER A 19 12.61 2.31 -7.08
N PRO A 20 11.51 2.84 -7.66
CA PRO A 20 11.45 4.26 -8.01
C PRO A 20 11.30 5.17 -6.78
N ILE A 21 10.98 4.58 -5.61
CA ILE A 21 10.73 5.33 -4.37
C ILE A 21 12.02 5.34 -3.52
N THR A 22 13.10 5.89 -4.05
CA THR A 22 14.37 6.08 -3.34
C THR A 22 14.84 7.52 -3.47
N PRO A 23 15.62 8.03 -2.50
CA PRO A 23 16.26 9.33 -2.63
C PRO A 23 17.08 9.42 -3.92
N GLY A 24 16.81 10.42 -4.76
CA GLY A 24 17.53 10.64 -6.02
C GLY A 24 17.09 9.74 -7.19
N SER A 25 16.05 8.92 -7.03
CA SER A 25 15.49 8.16 -8.15
C SER A 25 15.01 9.08 -9.27
N THR A 26 15.33 8.71 -10.50
CA THR A 26 14.84 9.35 -11.73
C THR A 26 13.82 8.48 -12.45
N ILE A 27 13.45 7.34 -11.87
CA ILE A 27 12.46 6.42 -12.44
C ILE A 27 11.07 7.00 -12.21
N PRO A 28 10.30 7.32 -13.26
CA PRO A 28 8.93 7.82 -13.07
C PRO A 28 8.00 6.70 -12.58
N LEU A 29 7.04 7.09 -11.75
CA LEU A 29 5.90 6.22 -11.46
C LEU A 29 5.00 6.14 -12.71
N ALA A 30 4.58 4.94 -13.08
CA ALA A 30 3.77 4.71 -14.27
C ALA A 30 2.59 3.78 -13.98
N SER A 31 1.52 3.95 -14.77
CA SER A 31 0.37 3.05 -14.78
C SER A 31 0.80 1.61 -15.12
N GLY A 32 0.24 0.64 -14.45
CA GLY A 32 0.60 -0.79 -14.56
C GLY A 32 1.70 -1.23 -13.60
N MET A 33 2.34 -0.33 -12.85
CA MET A 33 3.30 -0.71 -11.82
C MET A 33 2.58 -1.29 -10.59
N LEU A 34 3.12 -2.38 -10.08
CA LEU A 34 2.69 -3.02 -8.84
C LEU A 34 3.76 -2.81 -7.78
N PHE A 35 3.36 -2.31 -6.61
CA PHE A 35 4.24 -2.01 -5.50
C PHE A 35 3.89 -2.80 -4.26
N GLN A 36 4.92 -3.17 -3.54
CA GLN A 36 4.83 -3.50 -2.13
C GLN A 36 5.17 -2.24 -1.32
N ILE A 37 4.23 -1.74 -0.55
CA ILE A 37 4.51 -0.75 0.50
C ILE A 37 5.08 -1.53 1.68
N ASP A 38 6.30 -1.19 2.08
CA ASP A 38 7.04 -1.94 3.09
C ASP A 38 7.65 -0.97 4.10
N ILE A 39 7.00 -0.84 5.24
CA ILE A 39 7.39 0.09 6.31
C ILE A 39 7.79 -0.71 7.54
N ILE A 40 9.09 -0.70 7.86
CA ILE A 40 9.69 -1.53 8.92
C ILE A 40 10.38 -0.63 9.97
N PRO A 41 9.63 0.13 10.77
CA PRO A 41 10.23 0.93 11.83
C PRO A 41 10.82 0.04 12.92
N SER A 42 11.92 0.47 13.50
CA SER A 42 12.49 -0.16 14.69
C SER A 42 12.93 0.89 15.70
N LEU A 43 12.73 0.59 16.98
CA LEU A 43 13.17 1.42 18.09
C LEU A 43 14.04 0.58 19.03
N PRO A 44 15.20 1.11 19.51
CA PRO A 44 16.01 0.42 20.49
C PRO A 44 15.20 0.03 21.74
N GLY A 45 15.30 -1.23 22.16
CA GLY A 45 14.57 -1.76 23.31
C GLY A 45 13.17 -2.29 23.00
N TYR A 46 12.69 -2.15 21.76
CA TYR A 46 11.41 -2.71 21.30
C TYR A 46 11.64 -3.66 20.12
N GLY A 47 10.77 -4.64 19.96
CA GLY A 47 10.81 -5.51 18.80
C GLY A 47 10.58 -4.73 17.49
N GLY A 48 11.17 -5.20 16.41
CA GLY A 48 10.87 -4.69 15.07
C GLY A 48 9.42 -5.00 14.69
N THR A 49 8.87 -4.19 13.81
CA THR A 49 7.53 -4.37 13.26
C THR A 49 7.54 -4.02 11.78
N GLY A 50 6.68 -4.67 11.01
CA GLY A 50 6.49 -4.40 9.60
C GLY A 50 5.04 -4.08 9.29
N ALA A 51 4.81 -3.19 8.35
CA ALA A 51 3.52 -2.95 7.73
C ALA A 51 3.70 -3.06 6.22
N GLU A 52 3.13 -4.09 5.63
CA GLU A 52 3.24 -4.38 4.21
C GLU A 52 1.86 -4.37 3.56
N SER A 53 1.78 -3.78 2.39
CA SER A 53 0.56 -3.71 1.59
C SER A 53 0.87 -3.64 0.11
N THR A 54 0.18 -4.42 -0.68
CA THR A 54 0.32 -4.38 -2.13
C THR A 54 -0.62 -3.36 -2.74
N VAL A 55 -0.09 -2.48 -3.58
CA VAL A 55 -0.85 -1.50 -4.35
C VAL A 55 -0.46 -1.55 -5.82
N ALA A 56 -1.42 -1.29 -6.70
CA ALA A 56 -1.16 -1.05 -8.11
C ALA A 56 -1.35 0.44 -8.44
N LEU A 57 -0.59 0.93 -9.41
CA LEU A 57 -0.84 2.23 -10.04
C LEU A 57 -1.64 2.01 -11.32
N ALA A 58 -2.77 2.70 -11.43
CA ALA A 58 -3.64 2.61 -12.59
C ALA A 58 -4.18 4.00 -12.94
N ASP A 59 -3.82 4.50 -14.11
CA ASP A 59 -4.44 5.68 -14.68
C ASP A 59 -5.91 5.41 -15.06
N GLU A 60 -6.61 6.44 -15.50
CA GLU A 60 -8.03 6.34 -15.85
C GLU A 60 -8.29 5.24 -16.90
N ALA A 61 -7.42 5.13 -17.91
CA ALA A 61 -7.59 4.14 -18.99
C ALA A 61 -7.50 2.72 -18.45
N LEU A 62 -6.50 2.43 -17.60
CA LEU A 62 -6.34 1.12 -16.98
C LEU A 62 -7.48 0.83 -15.98
N ARG A 63 -7.92 1.81 -15.21
CA ARG A 63 -9.08 1.64 -14.31
C ARG A 63 -10.35 1.26 -15.08
N CYS A 64 -10.64 1.96 -16.18
CA CYS A 64 -11.77 1.63 -17.04
C CYS A 64 -11.65 0.23 -17.67
N GLN A 65 -10.44 -0.16 -18.04
CA GLN A 65 -10.19 -1.50 -18.57
C GLN A 65 -10.47 -2.58 -17.51
N ILE A 66 -9.95 -2.42 -16.30
CA ILE A 66 -10.18 -3.35 -15.17
C ILE A 66 -11.67 -3.48 -14.88
N GLU A 67 -12.39 -2.36 -14.79
CA GLU A 67 -13.83 -2.34 -14.51
C GLU A 67 -14.62 -3.12 -15.60
N LYS A 68 -14.22 -2.99 -16.85
CA LYS A 68 -14.85 -3.67 -17.98
C LYS A 68 -14.53 -5.16 -18.03
N GLU A 69 -13.27 -5.55 -17.81
CA GLU A 69 -12.79 -6.92 -18.00
C GLU A 69 -13.01 -7.78 -16.76
N ASP A 70 -12.91 -7.20 -15.56
CA ASP A 70 -13.13 -7.90 -14.29
C ASP A 70 -13.91 -6.99 -13.29
N PRO A 71 -15.23 -6.88 -13.46
CA PRO A 71 -16.07 -6.06 -12.59
C PRO A 71 -16.09 -6.56 -11.14
N VAL A 72 -15.80 -7.83 -10.87
CA VAL A 72 -15.74 -8.39 -9.51
C VAL A 72 -14.48 -7.89 -8.80
N LEU A 73 -13.34 -7.95 -9.47
CA LEU A 73 -12.10 -7.39 -8.97
C LEU A 73 -12.24 -5.88 -8.75
N TRP A 74 -12.83 -5.17 -9.70
CA TRP A 74 -13.05 -3.73 -9.59
C TRP A 74 -13.89 -3.35 -8.37
N GLU A 75 -14.98 -4.07 -8.12
CA GLU A 75 -15.82 -3.82 -6.94
C GLU A 75 -15.04 -4.11 -5.64
N THR A 76 -14.23 -5.15 -5.60
CA THR A 76 -13.35 -5.46 -4.47
C THR A 76 -12.37 -4.31 -4.19
N ILE A 77 -11.74 -3.76 -5.24
CA ILE A 77 -10.84 -2.61 -5.12
C ILE A 77 -11.59 -1.38 -4.59
N ARG A 78 -12.78 -1.11 -5.10
CA ARG A 78 -13.63 0.02 -4.63
C ARG A 78 -13.97 -0.09 -3.15
N GLN A 79 -14.34 -1.29 -2.68
CA GLN A 79 -14.64 -1.55 -1.27
C GLN A 79 -13.41 -1.34 -0.38
N ARG A 80 -12.24 -1.82 -0.79
CA ARG A 80 -10.97 -1.56 -0.10
C ARG A 80 -10.66 -0.07 -0.03
N ARG A 81 -10.79 0.64 -1.13
CA ARG A 81 -10.59 2.10 -1.16
C ARG A 81 -11.56 2.83 -0.23
N ALA A 82 -12.84 2.46 -0.27
CA ALA A 82 -13.86 3.05 0.61
C ALA A 82 -13.51 2.83 2.08
N TYR A 83 -13.13 1.62 2.46
CA TYR A 83 -12.70 1.30 3.82
C TYR A 83 -11.49 2.14 4.26
N ILE A 84 -10.44 2.21 3.44
CA ILE A 84 -9.23 2.98 3.74
C ILE A 84 -9.55 4.46 3.95
N GLN A 85 -10.40 5.04 3.10
CA GLN A 85 -10.70 6.47 3.15
C GLN A 85 -11.73 6.82 4.22
N GLN A 86 -12.78 6.01 4.37
CA GLN A 86 -13.91 6.33 5.26
C GLN A 86 -13.65 5.87 6.68
N GLU A 87 -13.13 4.66 6.88
CA GLU A 87 -12.91 4.08 8.20
C GLU A 87 -11.53 4.42 8.77
N LEU A 88 -10.48 4.33 7.97
CA LEU A 88 -9.11 4.62 8.44
C LEU A 88 -8.74 6.10 8.31
N GLY A 89 -9.43 6.87 7.48
CA GLY A 89 -9.17 8.29 7.27
C GLY A 89 -7.95 8.59 6.39
N ILE A 90 -7.45 7.58 5.66
CA ILE A 90 -6.29 7.73 4.78
C ILE A 90 -6.75 8.22 3.43
N VAL A 91 -6.20 9.34 2.96
CA VAL A 91 -6.48 9.88 1.62
C VAL A 91 -5.64 9.14 0.59
N LEU A 92 -6.28 8.45 -0.34
CA LEU A 92 -5.62 7.78 -1.47
C LEU A 92 -5.79 8.59 -2.74
N HIS A 93 -4.69 8.75 -3.50
CA HIS A 93 -4.79 9.21 -4.89
C HIS A 93 -5.68 8.27 -5.70
N GLU A 94 -6.38 8.79 -6.69
CA GLU A 94 -7.30 7.96 -7.49
C GLU A 94 -6.59 6.81 -8.22
N ASP A 95 -5.36 7.02 -8.66
CA ASP A 95 -4.55 6.01 -9.36
C ASP A 95 -3.98 4.92 -8.44
N VAL A 96 -4.12 5.04 -7.12
CA VAL A 96 -3.63 4.02 -6.19
C VAL A 96 -4.72 3.00 -5.90
N LEU A 97 -4.51 1.78 -6.35
CA LEU A 97 -5.44 0.67 -6.17
C LEU A 97 -4.90 -0.30 -5.10
N PRO A 98 -5.59 -0.47 -3.97
CA PRO A 98 -5.21 -1.48 -2.96
C PRO A 98 -5.50 -2.89 -3.48
N MET A 99 -4.46 -3.71 -3.56
CA MET A 99 -4.52 -5.06 -4.14
C MET A 99 -4.59 -6.18 -3.10
N CYS A 100 -4.52 -5.83 -1.81
CA CYS A 100 -4.65 -6.80 -0.72
C CYS A 100 -5.59 -6.28 0.38
N ASP A 101 -6.04 -7.19 1.24
CA ASP A 101 -6.93 -6.86 2.36
C ASP A 101 -6.19 -6.31 3.58
N THR A 102 -4.87 -6.48 3.63
CA THR A 102 -4.00 -5.93 4.68
C THR A 102 -3.63 -4.50 4.37
N VAL A 103 -4.62 -3.68 4.14
CA VAL A 103 -4.42 -2.28 3.75
C VAL A 103 -3.75 -1.49 4.86
N ALA A 104 -2.51 -1.11 4.68
CA ALA A 104 -1.75 -0.05 5.35
C ALA A 104 -2.23 0.36 6.76
N TYR A 105 -2.80 -0.54 7.54
CA TYR A 105 -3.17 -0.30 8.91
C TYR A 105 -2.38 -1.21 9.86
N TYR A 106 -2.04 -0.67 10.98
CA TYR A 106 -1.22 -1.33 11.97
C TYR A 106 -2.08 -1.91 13.09
N ARG A 107 -1.87 -3.18 13.41
CA ARG A 107 -2.46 -3.83 14.57
C ARG A 107 -1.49 -3.82 15.75
N PRO A 108 -1.56 -2.84 16.66
CA PRO A 108 -0.57 -2.67 17.71
C PRO A 108 -0.61 -3.76 18.78
N LEU A 109 -1.70 -4.52 18.84
CA LEU A 109 -1.94 -5.55 19.86
C LEU A 109 -2.15 -6.90 19.18
N MET A 110 -1.11 -7.72 19.15
CA MET A 110 -1.11 -9.04 18.49
C MET A 110 -2.27 -9.94 18.92
N LEU A 111 -2.69 -9.86 20.16
CA LEU A 111 -3.78 -10.68 20.73
C LEU A 111 -5.16 -10.03 20.64
N ASN A 112 -5.25 -8.78 20.22
CA ASN A 112 -6.50 -8.07 20.06
C ASN A 112 -6.81 -7.83 18.58
N ARG A 113 -7.61 -8.69 17.99
CA ARG A 113 -7.99 -8.63 16.58
C ARG A 113 -9.08 -7.60 16.26
N GLU A 114 -9.67 -6.97 17.28
CA GLU A 114 -10.79 -6.03 17.14
C GLU A 114 -10.34 -4.56 17.10
N LYS A 115 -9.05 -4.29 17.33
CA LYS A 115 -8.52 -2.93 17.38
C LYS A 115 -7.44 -2.71 16.34
N VAL A 116 -7.51 -1.57 15.68
CA VAL A 116 -6.51 -1.08 14.72
C VAL A 116 -6.18 0.38 15.03
N LEU A 117 -5.01 0.84 14.60
CA LEU A 117 -4.70 2.26 14.57
C LEU A 117 -5.33 2.87 13.33
N LYS A 118 -5.92 4.06 13.49
CA LYS A 118 -6.41 4.86 12.37
C LYS A 118 -6.06 6.34 12.57
N ILE A 119 -6.08 7.09 11.49
CA ILE A 119 -5.84 8.53 11.55
C ILE A 119 -7.00 9.18 12.31
N LYS A 120 -6.65 9.97 13.33
CA LYS A 120 -7.64 10.78 14.06
C LYS A 120 -8.06 11.93 13.15
N ARG A 121 -9.34 12.01 12.85
CA ARG A 121 -9.97 13.15 12.17
C ARG A 121 -10.21 14.31 13.12
#